data_f449e6551fe8cc8eec0011f9ccf22b0d
#
_entry.id   f449e6551fe8cc8eec0011f9ccf22b0d
#
_cell.length_a   1.000
_cell.length_b   1.000
_cell.length_c   1.000
_cell.angle_alpha   90.00
_cell.angle_beta   90.00
_cell.angle_gamma   90.00
#
_symmetry.space_group_name_H-M   'P 1'
#
loop_
_entity.id
_entity.type
_entity.pdbx_description
1 polymer ?
#
loop_
_entity_poly.entity_id
_entity_poly.type
_entity_poly.pdbx_seq_one_letter_code
_entity_poly.pdbx_strand_id
1 'polypeptide(L)'
;MWRITFLTNWGQALVLLPLVFFGHGTLTSVECGHILLTSLVFFLGQVSVFAGMRYGDVSIVTPVMGVKVIFVAALVTHFAHEKLPWLWWVAAGISTASAVLLAGGKTTSGRSVLPGLAGGLGAALAFSGVDVFYQEWADGLGVWRFSALVAVAMGLWSLILLPVLEGSWWKLPDTARRAFLPGLLATIIQVLLMAYCVVTLKGAAWANLLYSSRGLWSVALVWGAGSAFGNSEGTAGRPIMLRRLAGAGLMLAAIALVLL
;
A
#
# COMPACT_ATOMS: atom_id res chain seq x y z
N MET A 1 1.28 -17.16 -6.05
CA MET A 1 0.97 -15.86 -5.44
C MET A 1 1.25 -15.91 -3.94
N TRP A 2 0.60 -16.74 -3.15
CA TRP A 2 0.79 -16.88 -1.69
C TRP A 2 2.24 -17.13 -1.27
N ARG A 3 3.00 -17.92 -2.05
CA ARG A 3 4.43 -18.20 -1.80
C ARG A 3 5.27 -16.92 -1.86
N ILE A 4 5.02 -16.05 -2.83
CA ILE A 4 5.73 -14.76 -2.94
C ILE A 4 5.43 -13.89 -1.74
N THR A 5 4.16 -13.82 -1.31
CA THR A 5 3.77 -13.10 -0.09
C THR A 5 4.51 -13.62 1.14
N PHE A 6 4.52 -14.95 1.33
CA PHE A 6 5.24 -15.59 2.42
C PHE A 6 6.73 -15.24 2.42
N LEU A 7 7.41 -15.41 1.28
CA LEU A 7 8.82 -15.09 1.14
C LEU A 7 9.10 -13.59 1.31
N THR A 8 8.22 -12.72 0.84
CA THR A 8 8.35 -11.27 1.02
C THR A 8 8.24 -10.88 2.49
N ASN A 9 7.27 -11.42 3.23
CA ASN A 9 7.10 -11.13 4.65
C ASN A 9 8.29 -11.60 5.48
N TRP A 10 8.80 -12.81 5.24
CA TRP A 10 10.01 -13.30 5.89
C TRP A 10 11.26 -12.55 5.45
N GLY A 11 11.37 -12.19 4.16
CA GLY A 11 12.45 -11.35 3.66
C GLY A 11 12.48 -9.99 4.33
N GLN A 12 11.33 -9.34 4.48
CA GLN A 12 11.20 -8.07 5.22
C GLN A 12 11.57 -8.25 6.69
N ALA A 13 11.06 -9.30 7.36
CA ALA A 13 11.37 -9.58 8.74
C ALA A 13 12.88 -9.72 8.97
N LEU A 14 13.57 -10.49 8.11
CA LEU A 14 15.01 -10.70 8.22
C LEU A 14 15.83 -9.44 7.95
N VAL A 15 15.48 -8.68 6.90
CA VAL A 15 16.22 -7.45 6.53
C VAL A 15 16.01 -6.35 7.56
N LEU A 16 14.80 -6.24 8.14
CA LEU A 16 14.48 -5.21 9.13
C LEU A 16 14.86 -5.61 10.56
N LEU A 17 15.15 -6.87 10.83
CA LEU A 17 15.48 -7.36 12.18
C LEU A 17 16.55 -6.53 12.90
N PRO A 18 17.66 -6.08 12.26
CA PRO A 18 18.65 -5.22 12.92
C PRO A 18 18.08 -3.90 13.44
N LEU A 19 16.99 -3.39 12.83
CA LEU A 19 16.35 -2.15 13.26
C LEU A 19 15.65 -2.25 14.62
N VAL A 20 15.47 -3.46 15.17
CA VAL A 20 14.96 -3.68 16.53
C VAL A 20 15.85 -2.97 17.57
N PHE A 21 17.15 -2.82 17.30
CA PHE A 21 18.09 -2.16 18.18
C PHE A 21 18.10 -0.63 18.04
N PHE A 22 17.44 -0.09 17.02
CA PHE A 22 17.36 1.35 16.74
C PHE A 22 16.01 1.91 17.19
N GLY A 23 15.87 2.12 18.49
CA GLY A 23 14.64 2.66 19.06
C GLY A 23 14.82 3.00 20.53
N HIS A 24 13.75 3.41 21.15
CA HIS A 24 13.67 3.77 22.57
C HIS A 24 12.48 3.06 23.23
N GLY A 25 12.20 3.39 24.45
CA GLY A 25 11.08 2.82 25.21
C GLY A 25 11.27 1.35 25.60
N THR A 26 10.33 0.86 26.38
CA THR A 26 10.28 -0.53 26.85
C THR A 26 9.17 -1.30 26.16
N LEU A 27 9.42 -2.55 25.83
CA LEU A 27 8.42 -3.42 25.25
C LEU A 27 7.46 -3.91 26.36
N THR A 28 6.36 -3.19 26.55
CA THR A 28 5.30 -3.55 27.48
C THR A 28 4.27 -4.50 26.83
N SER A 29 3.36 -5.07 27.62
CA SER A 29 2.25 -5.88 27.09
C SER A 29 1.33 -5.06 26.15
N VAL A 30 1.18 -3.76 26.43
CA VAL A 30 0.40 -2.85 25.58
C VAL A 30 1.09 -2.67 24.24
N GLU A 31 2.40 -2.40 24.22
CA GLU A 31 3.19 -2.26 22.98
C GLU A 31 3.18 -3.55 22.16
N CYS A 32 3.27 -4.71 22.82
CA CYS A 32 3.09 -6.00 22.14
C CYS A 32 1.72 -6.11 21.48
N GLY A 33 0.65 -5.67 22.14
CA GLY A 33 -0.70 -5.61 21.59
C GLY A 33 -0.78 -4.71 20.36
N HIS A 34 -0.19 -3.50 20.40
CA HIS A 34 -0.13 -2.57 19.27
C HIS A 34 0.59 -3.17 18.06
N ILE A 35 1.74 -3.82 18.29
CA ILE A 35 2.52 -4.50 17.22
C ILE A 35 1.71 -5.64 16.60
N LEU A 36 1.12 -6.50 17.42
CA LEU A 36 0.35 -7.65 16.95
C LEU A 36 -0.88 -7.21 16.17
N LEU A 37 -1.61 -6.19 16.64
CA LEU A 37 -2.78 -5.68 15.94
C LEU A 37 -2.39 -5.00 14.62
N THR A 38 -1.36 -4.15 14.62
CA THR A 38 -0.87 -3.48 13.41
C THR A 38 -0.43 -4.49 12.37
N SER A 39 0.36 -5.49 12.76
CA SER A 39 0.84 -6.55 11.86
C SER A 39 -0.30 -7.43 11.34
N LEU A 40 -1.28 -7.77 12.18
CA LEU A 40 -2.46 -8.55 11.78
C LEU A 40 -3.28 -7.78 10.73
N VAL A 41 -3.58 -6.50 10.98
CA VAL A 41 -4.35 -5.67 10.05
C VAL A 41 -3.59 -5.50 8.73
N PHE A 42 -2.27 -5.33 8.80
CA PHE A 42 -1.43 -5.28 7.59
C PHE A 42 -1.49 -6.60 6.81
N PHE A 43 -1.36 -7.73 7.49
CA PHE A 43 -1.45 -9.06 6.87
C PHE A 43 -2.82 -9.29 6.23
N LEU A 44 -3.92 -8.92 6.90
CA LEU A 44 -5.27 -8.98 6.33
C LEU A 44 -5.42 -8.10 5.10
N GLY A 45 -4.81 -6.92 5.10
CA GLY A 45 -4.74 -6.06 3.92
C GLY A 45 -4.05 -6.74 2.74
N GLN A 46 -2.90 -7.38 2.96
CA GLN A 46 -2.20 -8.17 1.93
C GLN A 46 -3.06 -9.33 1.41
N VAL A 47 -3.67 -10.09 2.31
CA VAL A 47 -4.57 -11.19 1.93
C VAL A 47 -5.73 -10.68 1.09
N SER A 48 -6.33 -9.53 1.46
CA SER A 48 -7.41 -8.91 0.72
C SER A 48 -7.01 -8.51 -0.71
N VAL A 49 -5.83 -7.87 -0.88
CA VAL A 49 -5.29 -7.55 -2.22
C VAL A 49 -5.14 -8.80 -3.07
N PHE A 50 -4.46 -9.81 -2.52
CA PHE A 50 -4.13 -11.02 -3.29
C PHE A 50 -5.36 -11.89 -3.57
N ALA A 51 -6.31 -11.95 -2.66
CA ALA A 51 -7.60 -12.59 -2.90
C ALA A 51 -8.39 -11.85 -4.00
N GLY A 52 -8.46 -10.52 -3.92
CA GLY A 52 -9.07 -9.69 -4.95
C GLY A 52 -8.44 -9.90 -6.33
N MET A 53 -7.11 -9.99 -6.41
CA MET A 53 -6.39 -10.25 -7.66
C MET A 53 -6.53 -11.70 -8.17
N ARG A 54 -6.67 -12.66 -7.25
CA ARG A 54 -6.79 -14.08 -7.63
C ARG A 54 -8.19 -14.45 -8.12
N TYR A 55 -9.22 -13.96 -7.44
CA TYR A 55 -10.61 -14.33 -7.67
C TYR A 55 -11.41 -13.28 -8.44
N GLY A 56 -10.92 -12.04 -8.49
CA GLY A 56 -11.52 -10.92 -9.19
C GLY A 56 -10.68 -10.41 -10.36
N ASP A 57 -11.10 -9.27 -10.92
CA ASP A 57 -10.37 -8.59 -11.98
C ASP A 57 -9.31 -7.65 -11.37
N VAL A 58 -8.05 -7.88 -11.72
CA VAL A 58 -6.89 -7.08 -11.25
C VAL A 58 -7.05 -5.61 -11.61
N SER A 59 -7.68 -5.32 -12.76
CA SER A 59 -7.93 -3.94 -13.22
C SER A 59 -8.93 -3.17 -12.35
N ILE A 60 -9.64 -3.86 -11.45
CA ILE A 60 -10.57 -3.27 -10.48
C ILE A 60 -9.91 -3.04 -9.13
N VAL A 61 -9.11 -4.02 -8.66
CA VAL A 61 -8.49 -3.97 -7.33
C VAL A 61 -7.66 -2.69 -7.12
N THR A 62 -6.79 -2.38 -8.07
CA THR A 62 -5.86 -1.24 -7.95
C THR A 62 -6.56 0.12 -7.92
N PRO A 63 -7.54 0.43 -8.82
CA PRO A 63 -8.30 1.67 -8.72
C PRO A 63 -9.09 1.81 -7.43
N VAL A 64 -9.72 0.71 -7.00
CA VAL A 64 -10.53 0.70 -5.78
C VAL A 64 -9.67 0.99 -4.54
N MET A 65 -8.43 0.52 -4.51
CA MET A 65 -7.49 0.89 -3.44
C MET A 65 -7.20 2.40 -3.37
N GLY A 66 -7.48 3.17 -4.42
CA GLY A 66 -7.40 4.64 -4.39
C GLY A 66 -8.33 5.29 -3.36
N VAL A 67 -9.41 4.61 -2.96
CA VAL A 67 -10.31 5.04 -1.88
C VAL A 67 -9.59 5.12 -0.51
N LYS A 68 -8.39 4.54 -0.39
CA LYS A 68 -7.57 4.56 0.83
C LYS A 68 -7.44 5.97 1.43
N VAL A 69 -7.31 7.01 0.62
CA VAL A 69 -7.17 8.40 1.09
C VAL A 69 -8.40 8.84 1.89
N ILE A 70 -9.61 8.45 1.46
CA ILE A 70 -10.85 8.75 2.18
C ILE A 70 -10.89 7.97 3.51
N PHE A 71 -10.52 6.69 3.49
CA PHE A 71 -10.49 5.87 4.70
C PHE A 71 -9.48 6.40 5.72
N VAL A 72 -8.29 6.81 5.29
CA VAL A 72 -7.29 7.43 6.19
C VAL A 72 -7.87 8.72 6.80
N ALA A 73 -8.45 9.61 6.00
CA ALA A 73 -9.05 10.84 6.51
C ALA A 73 -10.16 10.55 7.55
N ALA A 74 -11.01 9.55 7.30
CA ALA A 74 -12.05 9.15 8.22
C ALA A 74 -11.48 8.56 9.52
N LEU A 75 -10.48 7.67 9.41
CA LEU A 75 -9.88 7.01 10.57
C LEU A 75 -9.08 8.01 11.42
N VAL A 76 -8.30 8.90 10.81
CA VAL A 76 -7.56 9.96 11.53
C VAL A 76 -8.52 10.87 12.29
N THR A 77 -9.63 11.28 11.66
CA THR A 77 -10.64 12.09 12.31
C THR A 77 -11.30 11.37 13.50
N HIS A 78 -11.54 10.06 13.35
CA HIS A 78 -12.25 9.28 14.37
C HIS A 78 -11.35 8.78 15.51
N PHE A 79 -10.16 8.24 15.18
CA PHE A 79 -9.25 7.61 16.16
C PHE A 79 -8.17 8.55 16.68
N ALA A 80 -7.56 9.36 15.81
CA ALA A 80 -6.56 10.34 16.20
C ALA A 80 -7.20 11.68 16.66
N HIS A 81 -8.53 11.79 16.60
CA HIS A 81 -9.29 12.98 16.96
C HIS A 81 -8.83 14.27 16.26
N GLU A 82 -8.20 14.14 15.09
CA GLU A 82 -7.77 15.28 14.29
C GLU A 82 -8.96 15.92 13.57
N LYS A 83 -9.06 17.23 13.65
CA LYS A 83 -10.08 18.00 12.92
C LYS A 83 -9.56 18.35 11.54
N LEU A 84 -9.84 17.51 10.56
CA LEU A 84 -9.49 17.81 9.18
C LEU A 84 -10.45 18.88 8.62
N PRO A 85 -9.93 19.98 8.01
CA PRO A 85 -10.75 20.94 7.28
C PRO A 85 -11.56 20.24 6.17
N TRP A 86 -12.71 20.82 5.81
CA TRP A 86 -13.57 20.23 4.77
C TRP A 86 -12.84 20.06 3.40
N LEU A 87 -11.88 20.92 3.11
CA LEU A 87 -11.05 20.85 1.91
C LEU A 87 -10.31 19.51 1.77
N TRP A 88 -9.93 18.89 2.90
CA TRP A 88 -9.30 17.56 2.91
C TRP A 88 -10.22 16.47 2.38
N TRP A 89 -11.50 16.55 2.72
CA TRP A 89 -12.49 15.59 2.23
C TRP A 89 -12.73 15.76 0.73
N VAL A 90 -12.73 17.01 0.25
CA VAL A 90 -12.79 17.29 -1.18
C VAL A 90 -11.54 16.76 -1.90
N ALA A 91 -10.35 17.02 -1.35
CA ALA A 91 -9.08 16.54 -1.91
C ALA A 91 -9.02 15.00 -1.92
N ALA A 92 -9.49 14.33 -0.85
CA ALA A 92 -9.58 12.88 -0.80
C ALA A 92 -10.53 12.31 -1.88
N GLY A 93 -11.67 12.95 -2.10
CA GLY A 93 -12.62 12.60 -3.17
C GLY A 93 -12.00 12.77 -4.56
N ILE A 94 -11.34 13.90 -4.82
CA ILE A 94 -10.64 14.18 -6.09
C ILE A 94 -9.49 13.19 -6.31
N SER A 95 -8.70 12.91 -5.27
CA SER A 95 -7.60 11.92 -5.34
C SER A 95 -8.12 10.52 -5.69
N THR A 96 -9.24 10.11 -5.10
CA THR A 96 -9.90 8.85 -5.41
C THR A 96 -10.39 8.80 -6.87
N ALA A 97 -11.07 9.85 -7.33
CA ALA A 97 -11.51 9.96 -8.73
C ALA A 97 -10.32 9.93 -9.69
N SER A 98 -9.23 10.62 -9.36
CA SER A 98 -7.96 10.57 -10.09
C SER A 98 -7.42 9.15 -10.19
N ALA A 99 -7.35 8.40 -9.07
CA ALA A 99 -6.85 7.03 -9.07
C ALA A 99 -7.67 6.11 -9.98
N VAL A 100 -9.00 6.26 -10.00
CA VAL A 100 -9.90 5.54 -10.91
C VAL A 100 -9.63 5.89 -12.39
N LEU A 101 -9.41 7.17 -12.69
CA LEU A 101 -9.09 7.61 -14.04
C LEU A 101 -7.72 7.12 -14.52
N LEU A 102 -6.70 7.19 -13.66
CA LEU A 102 -5.34 6.75 -13.98
C LEU A 102 -5.27 5.24 -14.23
N ALA A 103 -6.00 4.46 -13.44
CA ALA A 103 -6.03 3.00 -13.57
C ALA A 103 -6.95 2.49 -14.67
N GLY A 104 -7.81 3.34 -15.22
CA GLY A 104 -8.84 2.94 -16.18
C GLY A 104 -8.27 2.34 -17.46
N GLY A 105 -8.64 1.09 -17.71
CA GLY A 105 -8.45 0.30 -18.91
C GLY A 105 -9.68 -0.58 -19.13
N LYS A 106 -9.72 -1.32 -20.23
CA LYS A 106 -10.78 -2.30 -20.46
C LYS A 106 -10.68 -3.39 -19.39
N THR A 107 -11.81 -3.75 -18.79
CA THR A 107 -11.93 -5.00 -18.01
C THR A 107 -11.58 -6.14 -18.98
N THR A 108 -10.43 -6.74 -18.79
CA THR A 108 -9.84 -7.69 -19.76
C THR A 108 -10.14 -9.15 -19.44
N SER A 109 -10.62 -9.42 -18.23
CA SER A 109 -10.95 -10.78 -17.81
C SER A 109 -12.46 -10.90 -17.58
N GLY A 110 -13.11 -11.91 -18.12
CA GLY A 110 -14.50 -12.29 -17.79
C GLY A 110 -14.68 -12.73 -16.32
N ARG A 111 -13.78 -12.29 -15.42
CA ARG A 111 -13.82 -12.56 -13.98
C ARG A 111 -14.84 -11.67 -13.28
N SER A 112 -15.37 -12.17 -12.16
CA SER A 112 -16.33 -11.43 -11.36
C SER A 112 -15.75 -10.11 -10.81
N VAL A 113 -16.52 -9.04 -10.95
CA VAL A 113 -16.20 -7.69 -10.43
C VAL A 113 -16.19 -7.67 -8.90
N LEU A 114 -17.10 -8.41 -8.27
CA LEU A 114 -17.34 -8.36 -6.83
C LEU A 114 -16.14 -8.77 -5.98
N PRO A 115 -15.41 -9.88 -6.24
CA PRO A 115 -14.20 -10.20 -5.48
C PRO A 115 -13.10 -9.15 -5.64
N GLY A 116 -12.95 -8.55 -6.83
CA GLY A 116 -11.99 -7.46 -7.06
C GLY A 116 -12.33 -6.23 -6.23
N LEU A 117 -13.60 -5.84 -6.21
CA LEU A 117 -14.11 -4.72 -5.43
C LEU A 117 -13.94 -4.97 -3.92
N ALA A 118 -14.38 -6.12 -3.42
CA ALA A 118 -14.27 -6.48 -2.01
C ALA A 118 -12.80 -6.55 -1.55
N GLY A 119 -11.92 -7.15 -2.36
CA GLY A 119 -10.50 -7.22 -2.08
C GLY A 119 -9.82 -5.85 -2.06
N GLY A 120 -10.17 -4.98 -3.02
CA GLY A 120 -9.66 -3.60 -3.09
C GLY A 120 -10.11 -2.74 -1.91
N LEU A 121 -11.39 -2.79 -1.55
CA LEU A 121 -11.94 -2.05 -0.40
C LEU A 121 -11.38 -2.57 0.93
N GLY A 122 -11.35 -3.90 1.11
CA GLY A 122 -10.77 -4.52 2.32
C GLY A 122 -9.32 -4.15 2.51
N ALA A 123 -8.52 -4.16 1.43
CA ALA A 123 -7.13 -3.75 1.46
C ALA A 123 -6.98 -2.24 1.75
N ALA A 124 -7.80 -1.39 1.11
CA ALA A 124 -7.78 0.05 1.34
C ALA A 124 -8.07 0.38 2.80
N LEU A 125 -9.10 -0.24 3.39
CA LEU A 125 -9.46 -0.05 4.80
C LEU A 125 -8.35 -0.55 5.74
N ALA A 126 -7.84 -1.77 5.52
CA ALA A 126 -6.79 -2.34 6.36
C ALA A 126 -5.52 -1.51 6.33
N PHE A 127 -5.02 -1.12 5.15
CA PHE A 127 -3.81 -0.30 5.05
C PHE A 127 -4.01 1.13 5.57
N SER A 128 -5.24 1.66 5.54
CA SER A 128 -5.56 2.93 6.20
C SER A 128 -5.44 2.79 7.71
N GLY A 129 -5.95 1.70 8.29
CA GLY A 129 -5.79 1.40 9.71
C GLY A 129 -4.34 1.27 10.13
N VAL A 130 -3.52 0.59 9.32
CA VAL A 130 -2.06 0.48 9.56
C VAL A 130 -1.40 1.85 9.65
N ASP A 131 -1.70 2.78 8.73
CA ASP A 131 -1.08 4.10 8.74
C ASP A 131 -1.48 4.90 9.99
N VAL A 132 -2.74 4.80 10.42
CA VAL A 132 -3.20 5.45 11.67
C VAL A 132 -2.56 4.81 12.89
N PHE A 133 -2.42 3.49 12.93
CA PHE A 133 -1.72 2.81 14.03
C PHE A 133 -0.25 3.18 14.11
N TYR A 134 0.43 3.36 12.97
CA TYR A 134 1.79 3.89 12.95
C TYR A 134 1.85 5.31 13.51
N GLN A 135 0.92 6.19 13.12
CA GLN A 135 0.84 7.56 13.61
C GLN A 135 0.67 7.62 15.12
N GLU A 136 -0.19 6.75 15.69
CA GLU A 136 -0.56 6.80 17.10
C GLU A 136 0.42 6.03 18.01
N TRP A 137 0.98 4.91 17.53
CA TRP A 137 1.66 3.97 18.41
C TRP A 137 3.17 3.83 18.16
N ALA A 138 3.67 4.19 16.98
CA ALA A 138 5.08 3.94 16.68
C ALA A 138 6.04 4.84 17.46
N ASP A 139 5.59 5.99 17.94
CA ASP A 139 6.40 6.94 18.71
C ASP A 139 6.91 6.32 20.03
N GLY A 140 6.13 5.45 20.69
CA GLY A 140 6.49 4.83 21.97
C GLY A 140 7.74 3.94 21.91
N LEU A 141 8.03 3.34 20.77
CA LEU A 141 9.20 2.48 20.53
C LEU A 141 10.19 3.07 19.52
N GLY A 142 9.80 4.16 18.85
CA GLY A 142 10.50 4.71 17.70
C GLY A 142 10.14 3.95 16.40
N VAL A 143 10.04 4.70 15.29
CA VAL A 143 9.55 4.20 13.99
C VAL A 143 10.33 2.98 13.50
N TRP A 144 11.65 2.95 13.68
CA TRP A 144 12.50 1.87 13.19
C TRP A 144 12.26 0.56 13.94
N ARG A 145 12.26 0.63 15.28
CA ARG A 145 12.01 -0.53 16.12
C ARG A 145 10.59 -1.06 15.96
N PHE A 146 9.60 -0.17 15.93
CA PHE A 146 8.21 -0.55 15.72
C PHE A 146 8.04 -1.24 14.36
N SER A 147 8.59 -0.68 13.27
CA SER A 147 8.52 -1.28 11.93
C SER A 147 9.18 -2.65 11.86
N ALA A 148 10.33 -2.84 12.52
CA ALA A 148 11.00 -4.13 12.57
C ALA A 148 10.16 -5.18 13.29
N LEU A 149 9.58 -4.84 14.45
CA LEU A 149 8.73 -5.75 15.21
C LEU A 149 7.43 -6.09 14.48
N VAL A 150 6.81 -5.11 13.81
CA VAL A 150 5.66 -5.33 12.94
C VAL A 150 6.02 -6.28 11.79
N ALA A 151 7.20 -6.11 11.15
CA ALA A 151 7.64 -6.99 10.07
C ALA A 151 7.88 -8.42 10.56
N VAL A 152 8.49 -8.61 11.74
CA VAL A 152 8.66 -9.93 12.37
C VAL A 152 7.30 -10.58 12.65
N ALA A 153 6.38 -9.85 13.25
CA ALA A 153 5.03 -10.35 13.52
C ALA A 153 4.26 -10.69 12.23
N MET A 154 4.44 -9.91 11.15
CA MET A 154 3.90 -10.26 9.83
C MET A 154 4.48 -11.55 9.26
N GLY A 155 5.78 -11.79 9.46
CA GLY A 155 6.42 -13.07 9.15
C GLY A 155 5.72 -14.21 9.86
N LEU A 156 5.43 -14.06 11.16
CA LEU A 156 4.72 -15.07 11.97
C LEU A 156 3.27 -15.27 11.47
N TRP A 157 2.50 -14.20 11.20
CA TRP A 157 1.16 -14.32 10.62
C TRP A 157 1.18 -15.05 9.27
N SER A 158 2.22 -14.87 8.47
CA SER A 158 2.33 -15.54 7.18
C SER A 158 2.49 -17.06 7.26
N LEU A 159 2.81 -17.62 8.44
CA LEU A 159 2.81 -19.07 8.67
C LEU A 159 1.43 -19.70 8.43
N ILE A 160 0.36 -18.93 8.60
CA ILE A 160 -1.02 -19.35 8.28
C ILE A 160 -1.17 -19.72 6.80
N LEU A 161 -0.30 -19.18 5.93
CA LEU A 161 -0.32 -19.49 4.50
C LEU A 161 0.33 -20.84 4.16
N LEU A 162 1.10 -21.46 5.06
CA LEU A 162 1.82 -22.70 4.79
C LEU A 162 0.96 -23.81 4.18
N PRO A 163 -0.28 -24.07 4.67
CA PRO A 163 -1.13 -25.12 4.12
C PRO A 163 -1.57 -24.88 2.66
N VAL A 164 -1.58 -23.62 2.21
CA VAL A 164 -2.02 -23.23 0.86
C VAL A 164 -0.85 -22.99 -0.09
N LEU A 165 0.40 -23.23 0.35
CA LEU A 165 1.57 -23.12 -0.48
C LEU A 165 1.75 -24.38 -1.32
N GLU A 166 1.76 -24.21 -2.63
CA GLU A 166 2.01 -25.30 -3.56
C GLU A 166 3.53 -25.51 -3.74
N GLY A 167 4.01 -26.71 -3.50
CA GLY A 167 5.43 -27.09 -3.68
C GLY A 167 6.35 -26.57 -2.56
N SER A 168 7.67 -26.49 -2.84
CA SER A 168 8.65 -26.06 -1.84
C SER A 168 8.46 -24.60 -1.44
N TRP A 169 8.28 -24.34 -0.15
CA TRP A 169 7.95 -23.03 0.40
C TRP A 169 9.09 -21.99 0.30
N TRP A 170 10.35 -22.42 0.20
CA TRP A 170 11.52 -21.55 0.06
C TRP A 170 12.04 -21.38 -1.38
N LYS A 171 11.54 -22.17 -2.33
CA LYS A 171 11.97 -22.02 -3.73
C LYS A 171 11.16 -20.92 -4.40
N LEU A 172 11.85 -19.89 -4.86
CA LEU A 172 11.24 -18.88 -5.72
C LEU A 172 10.82 -19.50 -7.05
N PRO A 173 9.63 -19.17 -7.58
CA PRO A 173 9.29 -19.45 -8.96
C PRO A 173 10.35 -18.86 -9.90
N ASP A 174 10.74 -19.59 -10.95
CA ASP A 174 11.78 -19.11 -11.88
C ASP A 174 11.43 -17.76 -12.51
N THR A 175 10.15 -17.53 -12.78
CA THR A 175 9.62 -16.27 -13.31
C THR A 175 9.80 -15.08 -12.35
N ALA A 176 9.85 -15.33 -11.05
CA ALA A 176 9.98 -14.29 -10.03
C ALA A 176 11.45 -14.10 -9.56
N ARG A 177 12.32 -15.04 -9.83
CA ARG A 177 13.67 -15.12 -9.24
C ARG A 177 14.50 -13.85 -9.49
N ARG A 178 14.46 -13.30 -10.72
CA ARG A 178 15.22 -12.09 -11.08
C ARG A 178 14.65 -10.81 -10.47
N ALA A 179 13.33 -10.74 -10.33
CA ALA A 179 12.64 -9.54 -9.86
C ALA A 179 12.39 -9.53 -8.34
N PHE A 180 12.57 -10.68 -7.65
CA PHE A 180 12.21 -10.81 -6.25
C PHE A 180 13.04 -9.91 -5.34
N LEU A 181 14.37 -9.96 -5.44
CA LEU A 181 15.24 -9.16 -4.57
C LEU A 181 15.08 -7.65 -4.80
N PRO A 182 15.11 -7.12 -6.03
CA PRO A 182 14.81 -5.72 -6.29
C PRO A 182 13.41 -5.31 -5.79
N GLY A 183 12.41 -6.15 -6.01
CA GLY A 183 11.04 -5.90 -5.54
C GLY A 183 10.92 -5.89 -4.02
N LEU A 184 11.60 -6.82 -3.34
CA LEU A 184 11.66 -6.86 -1.87
C LEU A 184 12.30 -5.58 -1.31
N LEU A 185 13.46 -5.19 -1.83
CA LEU A 185 14.17 -3.98 -1.39
C LEU A 185 13.34 -2.72 -1.65
N ALA A 186 12.73 -2.60 -2.83
CA ALA A 186 11.85 -1.48 -3.15
C ALA A 186 10.65 -1.40 -2.19
N THR A 187 10.06 -2.54 -1.84
CA THR A 187 8.95 -2.60 -0.89
C THR A 187 9.40 -2.22 0.52
N ILE A 188 10.56 -2.68 0.97
CA ILE A 188 11.13 -2.31 2.28
C ILE A 188 11.36 -0.79 2.34
N ILE A 189 12.02 -0.22 1.33
CA ILE A 189 12.28 1.22 1.27
C ILE A 189 10.97 2.00 1.29
N GLN A 190 9.98 1.58 0.49
CA GLN A 190 8.67 2.23 0.43
C GLN A 190 7.95 2.18 1.79
N VAL A 191 7.92 1.03 2.47
CA VAL A 191 7.26 0.87 3.77
C VAL A 191 7.96 1.72 4.84
N LEU A 192 9.29 1.72 4.88
CA LEU A 192 10.05 2.52 5.85
C LEU A 192 9.90 4.02 5.62
N LEU A 193 9.95 4.47 4.36
CA LEU A 193 9.72 5.89 4.03
C LEU A 193 8.30 6.32 4.41
N MET A 194 7.30 5.50 4.12
CA MET A 194 5.91 5.79 4.47
C MET A 194 5.74 5.86 5.99
N ALA A 195 6.27 4.87 6.73
CA ALA A 195 6.23 4.83 8.18
C ALA A 195 6.94 6.06 8.78
N TYR A 196 8.12 6.40 8.28
CA TYR A 196 8.85 7.58 8.71
C TYR A 196 8.07 8.87 8.48
N CYS A 197 7.49 9.06 7.30
CA CYS A 197 6.68 10.24 7.00
C CYS A 197 5.45 10.33 7.92
N VAL A 198 4.73 9.23 8.09
CA VAL A 198 3.51 9.18 8.91
C VAL A 198 3.82 9.53 10.37
N VAL A 199 4.87 8.95 10.93
CA VAL A 199 5.24 9.13 12.36
C VAL A 199 5.86 10.51 12.60
N THR A 200 6.84 10.91 11.75
CA THR A 200 7.60 12.16 11.97
C THR A 200 6.76 13.40 11.71
N LEU A 201 5.90 13.36 10.70
CA LEU A 201 5.02 14.48 10.35
C LEU A 201 3.70 14.44 11.12
N LYS A 202 3.44 13.37 11.89
CA LYS A 202 2.15 13.11 12.58
C LYS A 202 0.97 13.36 11.65
N GLY A 203 1.06 12.83 10.44
CA GLY A 203 0.14 13.17 9.37
C GLY A 203 -0.10 12.00 8.40
N ALA A 204 -0.80 10.95 8.84
CA ALA A 204 -1.18 9.85 7.97
C ALA A 204 -1.99 10.32 6.76
N ALA A 205 -2.88 11.31 6.94
CA ALA A 205 -3.66 11.89 5.85
C ALA A 205 -2.75 12.56 4.80
N TRP A 206 -1.78 13.38 5.23
CA TRP A 206 -0.79 14.01 4.35
C TRP A 206 0.04 13.01 3.58
N ALA A 207 0.62 12.05 4.31
CA ALA A 207 1.48 11.03 3.72
C ALA A 207 0.72 10.23 2.64
N ASN A 208 -0.55 9.89 2.89
CA ASN A 208 -1.36 9.16 1.92
C ASN A 208 -1.80 9.99 0.72
N LEU A 209 -2.09 11.27 0.91
CA LEU A 209 -2.38 12.17 -0.21
C LEU A 209 -1.16 12.30 -1.13
N LEU A 210 0.03 12.55 -0.57
CA LEU A 210 1.28 12.59 -1.35
C LEU A 210 1.60 11.24 -1.98
N TYR A 211 1.42 10.13 -1.25
CA TYR A 211 1.64 8.78 -1.77
C TYR A 211 0.73 8.45 -2.96
N SER A 212 -0.47 9.02 -3.01
CA SER A 212 -1.38 8.82 -4.14
C SER A 212 -0.83 9.38 -5.45
N SER A 213 0.13 10.34 -5.40
CA SER A 213 0.85 10.86 -6.57
C SER A 213 1.66 9.79 -7.32
N ARG A 214 1.88 8.62 -6.71
CA ARG A 214 2.56 7.47 -7.37
C ARG A 214 1.95 7.12 -8.73
N GLY A 215 0.64 7.35 -8.90
CA GLY A 215 -0.05 7.16 -10.18
C GLY A 215 0.47 8.08 -11.28
N LEU A 216 0.80 9.33 -10.94
CA LEU A 216 1.44 10.28 -11.86
C LEU A 216 2.81 9.79 -12.31
N TRP A 217 3.63 9.40 -11.33
CA TRP A 217 4.99 8.91 -11.59
C TRP A 217 4.98 7.65 -12.43
N SER A 218 4.03 6.73 -12.20
CA SER A 218 3.91 5.52 -13.03
C SER A 218 3.60 5.86 -14.49
N VAL A 219 2.72 6.83 -14.75
CA VAL A 219 2.42 7.29 -16.11
C VAL A 219 3.64 7.98 -16.73
N ALA A 220 4.32 8.88 -16.00
CA ALA A 220 5.50 9.56 -16.48
C ALA A 220 6.64 8.59 -16.83
N LEU A 221 6.87 7.57 -16.00
CA LEU A 221 7.87 6.53 -16.24
C LEU A 221 7.53 5.66 -17.46
N VAL A 222 6.27 5.28 -17.63
CA VAL A 222 5.82 4.53 -18.82
C VAL A 222 6.05 5.35 -20.09
N TRP A 223 5.81 6.66 -20.06
CA TRP A 223 6.03 7.52 -21.21
C TRP A 223 7.53 7.79 -21.48
N GLY A 224 8.31 8.04 -20.44
CA GLY A 224 9.72 8.38 -20.58
C GLY A 224 10.64 7.19 -20.84
N ALA A 225 10.35 6.04 -20.23
CA ALA A 225 11.23 4.87 -20.23
C ALA A 225 10.55 3.57 -20.67
N GLY A 226 9.24 3.59 -20.97
CA GLY A 226 8.47 2.39 -21.30
C GLY A 226 9.03 1.60 -22.47
N SER A 227 9.52 2.27 -23.50
CA SER A 227 10.14 1.63 -24.68
C SER A 227 11.40 0.85 -24.33
N ALA A 228 12.21 1.34 -23.37
CA ALA A 228 13.43 0.66 -22.91
C ALA A 228 13.14 -0.64 -22.17
N PHE A 229 11.91 -0.78 -21.60
CA PHE A 229 11.45 -1.98 -20.90
C PHE A 229 10.48 -2.84 -21.71
N GLY A 230 10.37 -2.60 -23.02
CA GLY A 230 9.47 -3.34 -23.91
C GLY A 230 7.98 -3.14 -23.59
N ASN A 231 7.63 -2.04 -22.91
CA ASN A 231 6.25 -1.72 -22.56
C ASN A 231 5.56 -0.99 -23.73
N SER A 232 4.50 -1.60 -24.25
CA SER A 232 3.69 -1.03 -25.35
C SER A 232 2.59 -0.06 -24.86
N GLU A 233 2.48 0.19 -23.57
CA GLU A 233 1.44 1.11 -23.03
C GLU A 233 1.64 2.57 -23.49
N GLY A 234 2.86 2.97 -23.86
CA GLY A 234 3.13 4.29 -24.46
C GLY A 234 2.47 4.48 -25.83
N THR A 235 2.09 3.39 -26.51
CA THR A 235 1.34 3.41 -27.79
C THR A 235 -0.18 3.31 -27.61
N ALA A 236 -0.65 3.43 -26.35
CA ALA A 236 -2.08 3.43 -26.05
C ALA A 236 -2.78 4.56 -26.84
N GLY A 237 -3.94 4.25 -27.39
CA GLY A 237 -4.67 5.21 -28.22
C GLY A 237 -5.02 6.52 -27.49
N ARG A 238 -5.22 7.59 -28.27
CA ARG A 238 -5.53 8.95 -27.78
C ARG A 238 -6.56 9.02 -26.63
N PRO A 239 -7.66 8.24 -26.62
CA PRO A 239 -8.64 8.27 -25.52
C PRO A 239 -8.07 7.83 -24.17
N ILE A 240 -7.21 6.81 -24.16
CA ILE A 240 -6.58 6.30 -22.94
C ILE A 240 -5.59 7.34 -22.39
N MET A 241 -4.85 7.99 -23.29
CA MET A 241 -3.90 9.03 -22.95
C MET A 241 -4.60 10.26 -22.34
N LEU A 242 -5.68 10.76 -22.95
CA LEU A 242 -6.46 11.87 -22.41
C LEU A 242 -7.03 11.56 -21.02
N ARG A 243 -7.51 10.35 -20.82
CA ARG A 243 -8.02 9.89 -19.52
C ARG A 243 -6.91 9.89 -18.44
N ARG A 244 -5.71 9.41 -18.78
CA ARG A 244 -4.55 9.42 -17.88
C ARG A 244 -4.09 10.84 -17.55
N LEU A 245 -4.08 11.74 -18.54
CA LEU A 245 -3.77 13.17 -18.33
C LEU A 245 -4.81 13.84 -17.43
N ALA A 246 -6.09 13.58 -17.65
CA ALA A 246 -7.15 14.09 -16.79
C ALA A 246 -7.00 13.59 -15.35
N GLY A 247 -6.73 12.29 -15.16
CA GLY A 247 -6.43 11.75 -13.85
C GLY A 247 -5.20 12.39 -13.20
N ALA A 248 -4.14 12.60 -13.98
CA ALA A 248 -2.93 13.29 -13.53
C ALA A 248 -3.22 14.73 -13.05
N GLY A 249 -3.98 15.48 -13.85
CA GLY A 249 -4.40 16.84 -13.50
C GLY A 249 -5.24 16.91 -12.23
N LEU A 250 -6.20 15.98 -12.07
CA LEU A 250 -7.00 15.88 -10.84
C LEU A 250 -6.14 15.56 -9.61
N MET A 251 -5.12 14.70 -9.74
CA MET A 251 -4.22 14.40 -8.63
C MET A 251 -3.42 15.61 -8.20
N LEU A 252 -2.88 16.37 -9.16
CA LEU A 252 -2.17 17.62 -8.86
C LEU A 252 -3.09 18.63 -8.21
N ALA A 253 -4.35 18.74 -8.69
CA ALA A 253 -5.35 19.62 -8.09
C ALA A 253 -5.68 19.20 -6.64
N ALA A 254 -5.81 17.90 -6.35
CA ALA A 254 -6.05 17.41 -5.00
C ALA A 254 -4.90 17.76 -4.05
N ILE A 255 -3.66 17.62 -4.50
CA ILE A 255 -2.47 17.96 -3.70
C ILE A 255 -2.42 19.49 -3.48
N ALA A 256 -2.61 20.28 -4.54
CA ALA A 256 -2.59 21.73 -4.44
C ALA A 256 -3.67 22.29 -3.50
N LEU A 257 -4.87 21.68 -3.51
CA LEU A 257 -6.00 22.09 -2.67
C LEU A 257 -5.69 21.96 -1.17
N VAL A 258 -4.83 21.07 -0.79
CA VAL A 258 -4.48 20.82 0.62
C VAL A 258 -3.24 21.62 1.04
N LEU A 259 -2.43 22.07 0.07
CA LEU A 259 -1.26 22.93 0.32
C LEU A 259 -1.65 24.41 0.47
N LEU A 260 -2.84 24.80 0.02
CA LEU A 260 -3.40 26.16 0.17
C LEU A 260 -4.08 26.33 1.52
#